data_9d593b76dbcc67c5ede2b13b3d98ac8c
#
_entry.id   9d593b76dbcc67c5ede2b13b3d98ac8c
#
_cell.length_a   1.000
_cell.length_b   1.000
_cell.length_c   1.000
_cell.angle_alpha   90.00
_cell.angle_beta   90.00
_cell.angle_gamma   90.00
#
_symmetry.space_group_name_H-M   'P 1'
#
loop_
_entity.id
_entity.type
_entity.pdbx_description
1 polymer ?
#
loop_
_entity_poly.entity_id
_entity_poly.type
_entity_poly.pdbx_seq_one_letter_code
_entity_poly.pdbx_strand_id
1 'polypeptide(L)'
;MYKRQTPNNAKVEMVNVGGQRVMKISAKPGWKWSTDIKPLVGTESCQAKHVGVIVEGSITCRHDDGSEMTYSAGSAYSIEPGHDAWVKGDTSAVAYEFHGLWGEKG
;
A
#
# COMPACT_ATOMS: atom_id res chain seq x y z
N MET A 1 -0.38 -6.40 -20.03
CA MET A 1 -1.26 -5.25 -20.00
C MET A 1 -0.95 -4.35 -18.82
N TYR A 2 -0.99 -3.06 -19.03
CA TYR A 2 -0.64 -2.05 -18.03
C TYR A 2 -1.87 -1.27 -17.58
N LYS A 3 -2.02 -1.08 -16.28
CA LYS A 3 -3.13 -0.33 -15.71
C LYS A 3 -2.61 0.63 -14.65
N ARG A 4 -3.06 1.88 -14.71
CA ARG A 4 -2.66 2.94 -13.79
C ARG A 4 -3.87 3.45 -13.02
N GLN A 5 -3.69 3.70 -11.74
CA GLN A 5 -4.65 4.39 -10.89
C GLN A 5 -3.93 5.51 -10.15
N THR A 6 -4.62 6.63 -9.94
CA THR A 6 -4.04 7.78 -9.25
C THR A 6 -4.97 8.26 -8.14
N PRO A 7 -5.02 7.54 -7.01
CA PRO A 7 -5.72 8.06 -5.85
C PRO A 7 -4.98 9.26 -5.27
N ASN A 8 -5.62 9.97 -4.33
CA ASN A 8 -5.01 11.13 -3.71
C ASN A 8 -3.66 10.78 -3.07
N ASN A 9 -2.64 11.58 -3.35
CA ASN A 9 -1.31 11.46 -2.76
C ASN A 9 -0.58 10.15 -3.09
N ALA A 10 -1.08 9.38 -4.03
CA ALA A 10 -0.45 8.12 -4.42
C ALA A 10 -0.62 7.87 -5.91
N LYS A 11 0.29 7.08 -6.45
CA LYS A 11 0.23 6.61 -7.83
C LYS A 11 0.37 5.10 -7.81
N VAL A 12 -0.56 4.41 -8.45
CA VAL A 12 -0.58 2.96 -8.50
C VAL A 12 -0.46 2.53 -9.96
N GLU A 13 0.52 1.68 -10.23
CA GLU A 13 0.77 1.15 -11.58
C GLU A 13 0.81 -0.37 -11.51
N MET A 14 0.09 -1.01 -12.43
CA MET A 14 0.10 -2.47 -12.51
C MET A 14 0.74 -2.94 -13.79
N VAL A 15 1.65 -3.88 -13.68
CA VAL A 15 2.33 -4.48 -14.81
C VAL A 15 2.27 -5.99 -14.68
N ASN A 16 2.41 -6.66 -15.81
CA ASN A 16 2.49 -8.12 -15.86
C ASN A 16 3.93 -8.48 -16.21
N VAL A 17 4.59 -9.20 -15.30
CA VAL A 17 5.97 -9.59 -15.47
C VAL A 17 6.04 -11.11 -15.43
N GLY A 18 6.32 -11.73 -16.60
CA GLY A 18 6.40 -13.17 -16.70
C GLY A 18 5.12 -13.90 -16.26
N GLY A 19 3.96 -13.30 -16.52
CA GLY A 19 2.69 -13.85 -16.10
C GLY A 19 2.28 -13.50 -14.66
N GLN A 20 3.14 -12.81 -13.94
CA GLN A 20 2.87 -12.38 -12.57
C GLN A 20 2.41 -10.92 -12.55
N ARG A 21 1.28 -10.65 -11.90
CA ARG A 21 0.84 -9.28 -11.65
C ARG A 21 1.70 -8.67 -10.56
N VAL A 22 2.24 -7.50 -10.86
CA VAL A 22 3.04 -6.74 -9.92
C VAL A 22 2.48 -5.33 -9.86
N MET A 23 2.22 -4.84 -8.65
CA MET A 23 1.75 -3.49 -8.43
C MET A 23 2.90 -2.65 -7.88
N LYS A 24 3.14 -1.49 -8.50
CA LYS A 24 4.04 -0.48 -7.94
C LYS A 24 3.19 0.62 -7.35
N ILE A 25 3.37 0.90 -6.08
CA ILE A 25 2.72 2.04 -5.43
C ILE A 25 3.77 3.05 -5.03
N SER A 26 3.51 4.32 -5.39
CA SER A 26 4.34 5.46 -4.99
C SER A 26 3.44 6.39 -4.19
N ALA A 27 3.71 6.51 -2.90
CA ALA A 27 2.89 7.30 -2.00
C ALA A 27 3.68 8.52 -1.51
N LYS A 28 3.08 9.70 -1.62
CA LYS A 28 3.70 10.96 -1.20
C LYS A 28 3.69 11.09 0.31
N PRO A 29 4.58 11.91 0.89
CA PRO A 29 4.46 12.28 2.30
C PRO A 29 3.04 12.80 2.58
N GLY A 30 2.46 12.35 3.68
CA GLY A 30 1.08 12.69 4.02
C GLY A 30 0.02 11.71 3.53
N TRP A 31 0.39 10.76 2.67
CA TRP A 31 -0.55 9.74 2.26
C TRP A 31 -0.96 8.89 3.46
N LYS A 32 -2.27 8.62 3.55
CA LYS A 32 -2.83 7.77 4.58
C LYS A 32 -4.00 7.00 3.98
N TRP A 33 -4.02 5.68 4.17
CA TRP A 33 -5.05 4.84 3.58
C TRP A 33 -6.47 5.30 3.98
N SER A 34 -6.68 5.59 5.27
CA SER A 34 -8.01 5.98 5.75
C SER A 34 -8.50 7.32 5.21
N THR A 35 -7.60 8.16 4.72
CA THR A 35 -7.95 9.45 4.12
C THR A 35 -8.06 9.35 2.60
N ASP A 36 -7.12 8.66 1.97
CA ASP A 36 -6.92 8.72 0.52
C ASP A 36 -7.51 7.53 -0.23
N ILE A 37 -7.62 6.36 0.40
CA ILE A 37 -8.12 5.15 -0.25
C ILE A 37 -9.49 4.72 0.30
N LYS A 38 -9.69 4.83 1.60
CA LYS A 38 -10.94 4.42 2.25
C LYS A 38 -12.20 4.95 1.55
N PRO A 39 -12.25 6.22 1.11
CA PRO A 39 -13.44 6.72 0.42
C PRO A 39 -13.74 5.99 -0.88
N LEU A 40 -12.73 5.37 -1.49
CA LEU A 40 -12.89 4.64 -2.76
C LEU A 40 -13.40 3.23 -2.57
N VAL A 41 -13.11 2.61 -1.42
CA VAL A 41 -13.45 1.21 -1.17
C VAL A 41 -14.58 1.03 -0.14
N GLY A 42 -14.78 1.99 0.75
CA GLY A 42 -15.93 2.00 1.66
C GLY A 42 -15.86 1.06 2.86
N THR A 43 -14.68 0.53 3.17
CA THR A 43 -14.49 -0.31 4.37
C THR A 43 -13.90 0.51 5.50
N GLU A 44 -14.07 0.05 6.76
CA GLU A 44 -13.53 0.77 7.94
C GLU A 44 -12.02 0.75 7.98
N SER A 45 -11.42 -0.36 7.56
CA SER A 45 -9.98 -0.53 7.43
C SER A 45 -9.67 -1.33 6.18
N CYS A 46 -8.41 -1.38 5.78
CA CYS A 46 -8.02 -2.13 4.58
C CYS A 46 -8.21 -3.61 4.82
N GLN A 47 -9.05 -4.26 4.02
CA GLN A 47 -9.39 -5.66 4.15
C GLN A 47 -8.61 -6.55 3.19
N ALA A 48 -7.62 -6.00 2.50
CA ALA A 48 -6.76 -6.76 1.61
C ALA A 48 -5.51 -7.22 2.34
N LYS A 49 -5.06 -8.43 2.02
CA LYS A 49 -3.76 -8.92 2.47
C LYS A 49 -2.72 -8.44 1.45
N HIS A 50 -1.62 -7.89 1.94
CA HIS A 50 -0.56 -7.38 1.08
C HIS A 50 0.73 -8.15 1.31
N VAL A 51 1.39 -8.53 0.23
CA VAL A 51 2.73 -9.13 0.26
C VAL A 51 3.60 -8.35 -0.72
N GLY A 52 4.69 -7.80 -0.23
CA GLY A 52 5.54 -6.98 -1.09
C GLY A 52 6.86 -6.60 -0.45
N VAL A 53 7.48 -5.58 -1.02
CA VAL A 53 8.78 -5.07 -0.57
C VAL A 53 8.78 -3.55 -0.71
N ILE A 54 9.32 -2.87 0.31
CA ILE A 54 9.56 -1.43 0.25
C ILE A 54 10.92 -1.21 -0.43
N VAL A 55 10.95 -0.36 -1.44
CA VAL A 55 12.21 -0.03 -2.13
C VAL A 55 12.68 1.39 -1.85
N GLU A 56 11.79 2.26 -1.35
CA GLU A 56 12.14 3.63 -1.01
C GLU A 56 11.19 4.11 0.10
N GLY A 57 11.73 4.88 1.05
CA GLY A 57 10.95 5.47 2.13
C GLY A 57 10.49 4.47 3.17
N SER A 58 9.42 4.82 3.89
CA SER A 58 8.87 3.99 4.97
C SER A 58 7.36 4.10 5.03
N ILE A 59 6.70 2.98 5.31
CA ILE A 59 5.26 2.88 5.54
C ILE A 59 5.03 2.34 6.93
N THR A 60 4.14 2.97 7.68
CA THR A 60 3.68 2.45 8.98
C THR A 60 2.27 1.89 8.79
N CYS A 61 2.05 0.69 9.29
CA CYS A 61 0.73 0.04 9.31
C CYS A 61 0.25 -0.05 10.75
N ARG A 62 -1.03 0.25 10.96
CA ARG A 62 -1.68 0.08 12.25
C ARG A 62 -2.86 -0.87 12.08
N HIS A 63 -2.85 -1.95 12.82
CA HIS A 63 -3.92 -2.94 12.79
C HIS A 63 -5.09 -2.53 13.68
N ASP A 64 -6.24 -3.15 13.48
CA ASP A 64 -7.45 -2.83 14.24
C ASP A 64 -7.29 -3.07 15.73
N ASP A 65 -6.36 -3.95 16.14
CA ASP A 65 -6.04 -4.20 17.55
C ASP A 65 -5.10 -3.16 18.16
N GLY A 66 -4.70 -2.15 17.39
CA GLY A 66 -3.83 -1.07 17.85
C GLY A 66 -2.34 -1.33 17.64
N SER A 67 -1.94 -2.52 17.22
CA SER A 67 -0.53 -2.80 16.98
C SER A 67 -0.02 -2.07 15.74
N GLU A 68 1.21 -1.60 15.78
CA GLU A 68 1.84 -0.87 14.68
C GLU A 68 3.15 -1.51 14.28
N MET A 69 3.46 -1.41 12.99
CA MET A 69 4.72 -1.87 12.43
C MET A 69 5.15 -0.91 11.32
N THR A 70 6.42 -0.53 11.31
CA THR A 70 6.98 0.30 10.26
C THR A 70 7.90 -0.54 9.37
N TYR A 71 7.69 -0.44 8.07
CA TYR A 71 8.49 -1.12 7.05
C TYR A 71 9.27 -0.06 6.29
N SER A 72 10.57 -0.27 6.14
CA SER A 72 11.46 0.67 5.47
C SER A 72 12.12 0.04 4.25
N ALA A 73 12.80 0.86 3.45
CA ALA A 73 13.47 0.41 2.23
C ALA A 73 14.34 -0.82 2.50
N GLY A 74 14.18 -1.84 1.66
CA GLY A 74 14.86 -3.12 1.81
C GLY A 74 14.07 -4.16 2.58
N SER A 75 12.93 -3.79 3.20
CA SER A 75 12.11 -4.73 3.95
C SER A 75 11.05 -5.37 3.07
N ALA A 76 10.95 -6.69 3.13
CA ALA A 76 9.79 -7.39 2.61
C ALA A 76 8.72 -7.45 3.70
N TYR A 77 7.46 -7.47 3.31
CA TYR A 77 6.36 -7.45 4.28
C TYR A 77 5.21 -8.35 3.85
N SER A 78 4.47 -8.79 4.85
CA SER A 78 3.18 -9.44 4.67
C SER A 78 2.23 -8.78 5.67
N ILE A 79 1.18 -8.14 5.17
CA ILE A 79 0.26 -7.37 6.00
C ILE A 79 -1.11 -8.01 5.90
N GLU A 80 -1.66 -8.44 7.03
CA GLU A 80 -2.95 -9.10 7.10
C GLU A 80 -4.08 -8.07 7.00
N PRO A 81 -5.31 -8.48 6.59
CA PRO A 81 -6.46 -7.58 6.56
C PRO A 81 -6.74 -6.94 7.93
N GLY A 82 -7.43 -5.80 7.91
CA GLY A 82 -7.79 -5.09 9.14
C GLY A 82 -6.73 -4.10 9.58
N HIS A 83 -6.27 -3.25 8.66
CA HIS A 83 -5.22 -2.27 8.96
C HIS A 83 -5.49 -0.93 8.29
N ASP A 84 -4.87 0.10 8.84
CA ASP A 84 -4.64 1.39 8.20
C ASP A 84 -3.14 1.50 7.89
N ALA A 85 -2.75 2.40 7.01
CA ALA A 85 -1.35 2.59 6.67
C ALA A 85 -1.10 4.04 6.26
N TRP A 86 0.12 4.52 6.49
CA TRP A 86 0.50 5.87 6.10
C TRP A 86 2.01 5.95 5.83
N VAL A 87 2.38 6.96 5.04
CA VAL A 87 3.78 7.26 4.79
C VAL A 87 4.37 7.89 6.05
N LYS A 88 5.48 7.34 6.53
CA LYS A 88 6.17 7.88 7.69
C LYS A 88 7.28 8.84 7.23
N GLY A 89 7.26 10.06 7.78
CA GLY A 89 8.30 11.04 7.50
C GLY A 89 8.05 11.86 6.24
N ASP A 90 9.09 12.49 5.74
CA ASP A 90 9.02 13.48 4.67
C ASP A 90 9.43 12.95 3.30
N THR A 91 9.74 11.68 3.20
CA THR A 91 10.17 11.05 1.94
C THR A 91 9.02 10.20 1.40
N SER A 92 8.79 10.28 0.09
CA SER A 92 7.81 9.40 -0.57
C SER A 92 8.20 7.94 -0.35
N ALA A 93 7.21 7.08 -0.23
CA ALA A 93 7.42 5.64 -0.10
C ALA A 93 7.09 4.96 -1.42
N VAL A 94 7.94 4.04 -1.83
CA VAL A 94 7.73 3.23 -3.04
C VAL A 94 7.80 1.77 -2.66
N ALA A 95 6.78 1.01 -3.07
CA ALA A 95 6.71 -0.42 -2.79
C ALA A 95 6.27 -1.17 -4.04
N TYR A 96 6.72 -2.42 -4.14
CA TYR A 96 6.19 -3.37 -5.11
C TYR A 96 5.41 -4.43 -4.37
N GLU A 97 4.19 -4.69 -4.82
CA GLU A 97 3.33 -5.70 -4.21
C GLU A 97 3.00 -6.80 -5.21
N PHE A 98 2.99 -8.02 -4.72
CA PHE A 98 2.77 -9.22 -5.52
C PHE A 98 1.42 -9.87 -5.20
N HIS A 99 0.79 -9.44 -4.12
CA HIS A 99 -0.49 -9.96 -3.67
C HIS A 99 -1.24 -8.86 -2.94
N GLY A 100 -2.53 -8.74 -3.22
CA GLY A 100 -3.36 -7.70 -2.64
C GLY A 100 -3.12 -6.36 -3.32
N LEU A 101 -4.12 -5.83 -3.99
CA LEU A 101 -3.99 -4.58 -4.72
C LEU A 101 -4.66 -3.47 -3.92
N TRP A 102 -3.96 -2.36 -3.74
CA TRP A 102 -4.51 -1.20 -3.06
C TRP A 102 -5.73 -0.68 -3.84
N GLY A 103 -6.79 -0.38 -3.10
CA GLY A 103 -8.03 0.10 -3.71
C GLY A 103 -8.95 -1.00 -4.20
N GLU A 104 -8.55 -2.25 -4.10
CA GLU A 104 -9.43 -3.38 -4.40
C GLU A 104 -10.14 -3.85 -3.13
N LYS A 105 -11.37 -4.29 -3.29
CA LYS A 105 -12.09 -4.92 -2.20
C LYS A 105 -11.61 -6.34 -2.03
N GLY A 106 -11.17 -6.67 -0.87
CA GLY A 106 -10.81 -7.95 -0.33
C GLY A 106 -10.23 -9.02 -1.16
#